data_12b589197423d40b704a3be4332a7078
#
_entry.id   12b589197423d40b704a3be4332a7078
#
_cell.length_a   1.000
_cell.length_b   1.000
_cell.length_c   1.000
_cell.angle_alpha   90.00
_cell.angle_beta   90.00
_cell.angle_gamma   90.00
#
_symmetry.space_group_name_H-M   'P 1'
#
loop_
_entity.id
_entity.type
_entity.pdbx_description
1 polymer ?
#
loop_
_entity_poly.entity_id
_entity_poly.type
_entity_poly.pdbx_seq_one_letter_code
_entity_poly.pdbx_strand_id
1 'polypeptide(L)'
;MPQDAAVPFLLGVNYPWLNYAQDFGEGPWGHRGISTPENQTRVAQDFAEIRDSGATTVRWFLFGDGRAGFLTEKGIPTKPDAFLFKDVDAVLSLAANCGLKLCLSLIDFLWLQDHGGKRVGHANELLLQSAAGREAFREHILIPLFREFRAHSALFAWEIANEPEWAIREFHRQRAAKMRLADFRVFAKEVAEAVHEFGEVPVTLGSARLEWAPAWHEIGLDFYQAHYYPATERESVASIGKQLAALPALDKPLWLGELPARDASPDYSLEKALDACRDAGVHGAAVWRWTKPEETASGVAIGCIEPATLRAWAEERRSREANA
;
A
#
# COMPACT_ATOMS: atom_id res chain seq x y z
N MET A 1 27.85 10.34 -18.39
CA MET A 1 26.60 10.34 -17.64
C MET A 1 26.54 11.63 -16.89
N PRO A 2 25.55 12.53 -17.08
CA PRO A 2 25.41 13.68 -16.20
C PRO A 2 25.06 13.17 -14.81
N GLN A 3 25.82 13.64 -13.82
CA GLN A 3 25.60 13.39 -12.40
C GLN A 3 24.28 14.03 -11.94
N ASP A 4 23.48 13.24 -11.27
CA ASP A 4 22.57 13.58 -10.19
C ASP A 4 21.64 14.80 -10.34
N ALA A 5 20.62 14.67 -11.16
CA ALA A 5 19.37 15.30 -10.79
C ALA A 5 18.81 14.47 -9.60
N ALA A 6 18.83 15.02 -8.40
CA ALA A 6 18.28 14.38 -7.23
C ALA A 6 16.84 13.96 -7.52
N VAL A 7 16.54 12.67 -7.41
CA VAL A 7 15.18 12.16 -7.60
C VAL A 7 14.31 12.84 -6.56
N PRO A 8 13.24 13.56 -6.94
CA PRO A 8 12.42 14.29 -5.97
C PRO A 8 11.79 13.31 -4.97
N PHE A 9 11.78 13.70 -3.70
CA PHE A 9 11.14 12.93 -2.63
C PHE A 9 9.63 12.78 -2.91
N LEU A 10 9.15 11.53 -3.00
CA LEU A 10 7.74 11.24 -3.26
C LEU A 10 6.91 11.35 -1.98
N LEU A 11 6.25 12.50 -1.80
CA LEU A 11 5.28 12.67 -0.71
C LEU A 11 3.96 12.01 -1.09
N GLY A 12 3.53 11.07 -0.27
CA GLY A 12 2.27 10.36 -0.44
C GLY A 12 1.40 10.39 0.80
N VAL A 13 0.19 9.90 0.64
CA VAL A 13 -0.75 9.64 1.73
C VAL A 13 -1.35 8.25 1.58
N ASN A 14 -1.69 7.62 2.69
CA ASN A 14 -2.53 6.44 2.69
C ASN A 14 -4.00 6.88 2.67
N TYR A 15 -4.74 6.43 1.66
CA TYR A 15 -6.19 6.46 1.59
C TYR A 15 -6.64 4.99 1.53
N PRO A 16 -6.59 4.26 2.69
CA PRO A 16 -6.61 2.81 2.66
C PRO A 16 -7.95 2.25 2.17
N TRP A 17 -9.05 2.94 2.43
CA TRP A 17 -10.41 2.63 1.99
C TRP A 17 -11.34 3.82 2.19
N LEU A 18 -12.38 3.87 1.37
CA LEU A 18 -13.59 4.66 1.62
C LEU A 18 -14.64 3.79 2.32
N ASN A 19 -14.88 2.59 1.78
CA ASN A 19 -15.73 1.54 2.34
C ASN A 19 -14.89 0.28 2.57
N TYR A 20 -14.46 0.01 3.78
CA TYR A 20 -13.50 -1.05 4.10
C TYR A 20 -13.68 -2.33 3.27
N ALA A 21 -12.66 -2.68 2.48
CA ALA A 21 -12.59 -3.85 1.61
C ALA A 21 -13.75 -4.02 0.61
N GLN A 22 -14.48 -2.92 0.26
CA GLN A 22 -15.58 -2.92 -0.70
C GLN A 22 -15.48 -1.77 -1.71
N ASP A 23 -14.35 -1.10 -1.78
CA ASP A 23 -14.12 -0.01 -2.72
C ASP A 23 -14.00 -0.49 -4.17
N PHE A 24 -13.62 -1.75 -4.36
CA PHE A 24 -13.36 -2.36 -5.65
C PHE A 24 -14.12 -3.68 -5.78
N GLY A 25 -15.27 -3.62 -6.45
CA GLY A 25 -16.13 -4.78 -6.68
C GLY A 25 -17.37 -4.83 -5.80
N GLU A 26 -18.11 -5.94 -5.92
CA GLU A 26 -19.34 -6.18 -5.19
C GLU A 26 -19.07 -7.01 -3.93
N GLY A 27 -19.32 -6.41 -2.78
CA GLY A 27 -19.24 -7.09 -1.50
C GLY A 27 -20.53 -7.80 -1.08
N PRO A 28 -20.56 -8.42 0.11
CA PRO A 28 -21.73 -9.16 0.61
C PRO A 28 -23.00 -8.32 0.77
N TRP A 29 -22.87 -6.99 0.77
CA TRP A 29 -24.00 -6.05 0.93
C TRP A 29 -24.30 -5.27 -0.36
N GLY A 30 -23.95 -5.85 -1.52
CA GLY A 30 -24.10 -5.24 -2.83
C GLY A 30 -22.90 -4.34 -3.20
N HIS A 31 -23.00 -3.70 -4.37
CA HIS A 31 -21.96 -2.82 -4.89
C HIS A 31 -21.94 -1.50 -4.15
N ARG A 32 -20.79 -1.16 -3.55
CA ARG A 32 -20.49 0.09 -2.84
C ARG A 32 -19.14 0.67 -3.28
N GLY A 33 -18.69 0.28 -4.46
CA GLY A 33 -17.37 0.63 -4.98
C GLY A 33 -17.27 2.06 -5.48
N ILE A 34 -16.06 2.41 -5.92
CA ILE A 34 -15.71 3.78 -6.31
C ILE A 34 -16.48 4.25 -7.57
N SER A 35 -16.93 3.35 -8.42
CA SER A 35 -17.70 3.72 -9.62
C SER A 35 -19.13 4.22 -9.35
N THR A 36 -19.61 4.18 -8.09
CA THR A 36 -20.88 4.81 -7.76
C THR A 36 -20.76 6.34 -7.80
N PRO A 37 -21.81 7.08 -8.27
CA PRO A 37 -21.73 8.54 -8.39
C PRO A 37 -21.41 9.27 -7.09
N GLU A 38 -21.93 8.77 -5.95
CA GLU A 38 -21.68 9.33 -4.63
C GLU A 38 -20.19 9.20 -4.24
N ASN A 39 -19.63 7.99 -4.39
CA ASN A 39 -18.23 7.74 -4.06
C ASN A 39 -17.27 8.46 -5.01
N GLN A 40 -17.58 8.53 -6.31
CA GLN A 40 -16.78 9.33 -7.25
C GLN A 40 -16.72 10.80 -6.82
N THR A 41 -17.87 11.39 -6.45
CA THR A 41 -17.92 12.77 -5.98
C THR A 41 -17.07 12.96 -4.72
N ARG A 42 -17.19 12.05 -3.76
CA ARG A 42 -16.42 12.07 -2.51
C ARG A 42 -14.94 11.98 -2.76
N VAL A 43 -14.50 10.96 -3.53
CA VAL A 43 -13.08 10.72 -3.83
C VAL A 43 -12.48 11.85 -4.65
N ALA A 44 -13.23 12.45 -5.59
CA ALA A 44 -12.78 13.62 -6.34
C ALA A 44 -12.46 14.82 -5.43
N GLN A 45 -13.29 15.06 -4.40
CA GLN A 45 -13.05 16.10 -3.41
C GLN A 45 -11.81 15.79 -2.57
N ASP A 46 -11.73 14.56 -2.03
CA ASP A 46 -10.61 14.13 -1.21
C ASP A 46 -9.28 14.18 -2.02
N PHE A 47 -9.28 13.78 -3.29
CA PHE A 47 -8.09 13.85 -4.16
C PHE A 47 -7.66 15.29 -4.47
N ALA A 48 -8.61 16.20 -4.64
CA ALA A 48 -8.28 17.61 -4.79
C ALA A 48 -7.61 18.17 -3.53
N GLU A 49 -8.11 17.85 -2.34
CA GLU A 49 -7.51 18.24 -1.07
C GLU A 49 -6.13 17.60 -0.85
N ILE A 50 -5.95 16.32 -1.22
CA ILE A 50 -4.66 15.61 -1.17
C ILE A 50 -3.64 16.31 -2.07
N ARG A 51 -3.99 16.58 -3.31
CA ARG A 51 -3.13 17.36 -4.23
C ARG A 51 -2.76 18.70 -3.65
N ASP A 52 -3.74 19.45 -3.12
CA ASP A 52 -3.55 20.78 -2.57
C ASP A 52 -2.74 20.77 -1.27
N SER A 53 -2.62 19.63 -0.60
CA SER A 53 -1.67 19.42 0.51
C SER A 53 -0.23 19.22 0.07
N GLY A 54 0.03 19.12 -1.25
CA GLY A 54 1.35 18.89 -1.82
C GLY A 54 1.73 17.41 -2.01
N ALA A 55 0.88 16.48 -1.61
CA ALA A 55 1.08 15.07 -1.88
C ALA A 55 0.86 14.76 -3.37
N THR A 56 1.65 13.82 -3.89
CA THR A 56 1.64 13.41 -5.30
C THR A 56 1.23 11.96 -5.49
N THR A 57 1.23 11.17 -4.41
CA THR A 57 0.97 9.74 -4.45
C THR A 57 -0.06 9.35 -3.38
N VAL A 58 -0.95 8.43 -3.74
CA VAL A 58 -1.95 7.84 -2.84
C VAL A 58 -1.76 6.33 -2.82
N ARG A 59 -1.70 5.74 -1.63
CA ARG A 59 -1.69 4.30 -1.44
C ARG A 59 -3.07 3.83 -1.02
N TRP A 60 -3.63 2.80 -1.70
CA TRP A 60 -5.00 2.31 -1.50
C TRP A 60 -5.06 0.78 -1.56
N PHE A 61 -5.87 0.15 -0.69
CA PHE A 61 -6.04 -1.31 -0.67
C PHE A 61 -7.12 -1.75 -1.67
N LEU A 62 -6.77 -2.69 -2.54
CA LEU A 62 -7.66 -3.17 -3.59
C LEU A 62 -8.59 -4.27 -3.07
N PHE A 63 -8.08 -5.45 -2.77
CA PHE A 63 -8.91 -6.57 -2.31
C PHE A 63 -9.07 -6.64 -0.79
N GLY A 64 -8.20 -5.95 -0.02
CA GLY A 64 -8.24 -5.94 1.44
C GLY A 64 -8.27 -7.37 2.01
N ASP A 65 -9.38 -7.72 2.66
CA ASP A 65 -9.61 -9.06 3.24
C ASP A 65 -10.27 -10.07 2.27
N GLY A 66 -10.38 -9.75 1.00
CA GLY A 66 -10.88 -10.64 -0.05
C GLY A 66 -12.39 -10.80 -0.15
N ARG A 67 -13.17 -9.86 0.44
CA ARG A 67 -14.64 -9.96 0.44
C ARG A 67 -15.32 -9.41 -0.83
N ALA A 68 -14.62 -8.70 -1.67
CA ALA A 68 -15.11 -8.08 -2.90
C ALA A 68 -14.09 -8.22 -4.04
N GLY A 69 -14.53 -7.96 -5.26
CA GLY A 69 -13.70 -7.86 -6.45
C GLY A 69 -13.70 -9.11 -7.34
N PHE A 70 -14.04 -10.29 -6.84
CA PHE A 70 -14.06 -11.50 -7.65
C PHE A 70 -15.02 -12.57 -7.14
N LEU A 71 -15.40 -13.47 -8.04
CA LEU A 71 -16.26 -14.62 -7.77
C LEU A 71 -15.41 -15.86 -7.48
N THR A 72 -15.94 -16.73 -6.63
CA THR A 72 -15.30 -18.01 -6.27
C THR A 72 -16.24 -19.19 -6.45
N GLU A 73 -15.68 -20.33 -6.87
CA GLU A 73 -16.35 -21.62 -6.79
C GLU A 73 -15.55 -22.52 -5.84
N LYS A 74 -16.22 -23.06 -4.83
CA LYS A 74 -15.59 -23.87 -3.77
C LYS A 74 -14.35 -23.20 -3.14
N GLY A 75 -14.36 -21.86 -3.04
CA GLY A 75 -13.27 -21.06 -2.46
C GLY A 75 -12.12 -20.77 -3.43
N ILE A 76 -12.21 -21.18 -4.70
CA ILE A 76 -11.19 -20.88 -5.71
C ILE A 76 -11.67 -19.73 -6.60
N PRO A 77 -10.89 -18.68 -6.84
CA PRO A 77 -11.25 -17.58 -7.73
C PRO A 77 -11.50 -18.05 -9.16
N THR A 78 -12.58 -17.57 -9.76
CA THR A 78 -12.98 -17.98 -11.11
C THR A 78 -12.99 -16.84 -12.12
N LYS A 79 -13.33 -15.64 -11.70
CA LYS A 79 -13.33 -14.43 -12.55
C LYS A 79 -13.50 -13.18 -11.71
N PRO A 80 -13.11 -12.00 -12.22
CA PRO A 80 -13.48 -10.71 -11.65
C PRO A 80 -15.00 -10.59 -11.56
N ASP A 81 -15.50 -9.88 -10.57
CA ASP A 81 -16.92 -9.53 -10.54
C ASP A 81 -17.26 -8.42 -11.56
N ALA A 82 -18.53 -8.05 -11.65
CA ALA A 82 -19.01 -7.10 -12.66
C ALA A 82 -18.51 -5.64 -12.44
N PHE A 83 -17.94 -5.35 -11.29
CA PHE A 83 -17.62 -3.98 -10.86
C PHE A 83 -16.13 -3.73 -10.68
N LEU A 84 -15.29 -4.75 -10.45
CA LEU A 84 -13.86 -4.59 -10.18
C LEU A 84 -13.18 -3.62 -11.15
N PHE A 85 -13.26 -3.89 -12.45
CA PHE A 85 -12.58 -3.04 -13.43
C PHE A 85 -13.16 -1.63 -13.52
N LYS A 86 -14.49 -1.49 -13.34
CA LYS A 86 -15.14 -0.17 -13.32
C LYS A 86 -14.69 0.68 -12.14
N ASP A 87 -14.53 0.06 -10.97
CA ASP A 87 -14.10 0.76 -9.76
C ASP A 87 -12.63 1.16 -9.85
N VAL A 88 -11.77 0.29 -10.38
CA VAL A 88 -10.35 0.59 -10.60
C VAL A 88 -10.19 1.68 -11.66
N ASP A 89 -10.91 1.61 -12.77
CA ASP A 89 -10.91 2.65 -13.81
C ASP A 89 -11.37 4.00 -13.24
N ALA A 90 -12.44 3.99 -12.45
CA ALA A 90 -12.97 5.21 -11.83
C ALA A 90 -11.92 5.88 -10.92
N VAL A 91 -11.28 5.13 -10.02
CA VAL A 91 -10.29 5.73 -9.11
C VAL A 91 -9.03 6.20 -9.85
N LEU A 92 -8.56 5.45 -10.84
CA LEU A 92 -7.41 5.85 -11.65
C LEU A 92 -7.70 7.08 -12.51
N SER A 93 -8.92 7.18 -13.08
CA SER A 93 -9.36 8.37 -13.80
C SER A 93 -9.45 9.60 -12.91
N LEU A 94 -9.99 9.46 -11.70
CA LEU A 94 -10.04 10.54 -10.70
C LEU A 94 -8.63 10.99 -10.30
N ALA A 95 -7.72 10.06 -10.07
CA ALA A 95 -6.32 10.37 -9.76
C ALA A 95 -5.63 11.11 -10.92
N ALA A 96 -5.81 10.64 -12.16
CA ALA A 96 -5.26 11.30 -13.35
C ALA A 96 -5.76 12.75 -13.48
N ASN A 97 -7.05 12.98 -13.28
CA ASN A 97 -7.66 14.30 -13.33
C ASN A 97 -7.10 15.26 -12.25
N CYS A 98 -6.64 14.71 -11.13
CA CYS A 98 -6.01 15.49 -10.06
C CYS A 98 -4.48 15.55 -10.18
N GLY A 99 -3.86 14.87 -11.15
CA GLY A 99 -2.40 14.76 -11.26
C GLY A 99 -1.76 13.90 -10.17
N LEU A 100 -2.53 13.02 -9.52
CA LEU A 100 -2.06 12.08 -8.52
C LEU A 100 -1.66 10.74 -9.14
N LYS A 101 -0.82 10.00 -8.42
CA LYS A 101 -0.41 8.62 -8.74
C LYS A 101 -0.90 7.67 -7.67
N LEU A 102 -1.35 6.47 -8.06
CA LEU A 102 -1.84 5.46 -7.13
C LEU A 102 -0.86 4.30 -6.99
N CYS A 103 -0.59 3.90 -5.74
CA CYS A 103 -0.03 2.61 -5.38
C CYS A 103 -1.19 1.74 -4.89
N LEU A 104 -1.53 0.68 -5.63
CA LEU A 104 -2.64 -0.21 -5.28
C LEU A 104 -2.11 -1.47 -4.62
N SER A 105 -2.41 -1.63 -3.31
CA SER A 105 -2.07 -2.82 -2.55
C SER A 105 -3.10 -3.92 -2.83
N LEU A 106 -2.64 -5.05 -3.39
CA LEU A 106 -3.53 -6.12 -3.85
C LEU A 106 -4.23 -6.79 -2.67
N ILE A 107 -3.49 -7.24 -1.67
CA ILE A 107 -4.04 -7.95 -0.51
C ILE A 107 -3.50 -7.39 0.81
N ASP A 108 -4.26 -7.55 1.88
CA ASP A 108 -3.85 -7.24 3.25
C ASP A 108 -3.44 -8.50 4.01
N PHE A 109 -2.60 -8.36 5.05
CA PHE A 109 -2.21 -9.50 5.90
C PHE A 109 -3.43 -10.21 6.52
N LEU A 110 -4.55 -9.52 6.71
CA LEU A 110 -5.78 -10.11 7.21
C LEU A 110 -6.30 -11.21 6.29
N TRP A 111 -6.05 -11.12 5.00
CA TRP A 111 -6.39 -12.18 4.06
C TRP A 111 -5.58 -13.46 4.28
N LEU A 112 -4.36 -13.31 4.79
CA LEU A 112 -3.40 -14.39 4.97
C LEU A 112 -3.50 -15.07 6.34
N GLN A 113 -4.20 -14.46 7.31
CA GLN A 113 -4.30 -14.95 8.69
C GLN A 113 -5.37 -16.02 8.85
N ASP A 114 -5.13 -16.96 9.77
CA ASP A 114 -6.14 -17.91 10.22
C ASP A 114 -7.06 -17.26 11.28
N HIS A 115 -8.28 -17.02 10.91
CA HIS A 115 -9.31 -16.47 11.77
C HIS A 115 -10.11 -17.52 12.54
N GLY A 116 -9.62 -18.78 12.64
CA GLY A 116 -10.25 -19.86 13.43
C GLY A 116 -11.66 -20.24 12.93
N GLY A 117 -11.86 -20.22 11.61
CA GLY A 117 -13.15 -20.53 10.97
C GLY A 117 -14.18 -19.38 11.04
N LYS A 118 -13.86 -18.26 11.65
CA LYS A 118 -14.66 -17.04 11.51
C LYS A 118 -14.35 -16.42 10.16
N ARG A 119 -15.38 -16.27 9.33
CA ARG A 119 -15.25 -15.55 8.06
C ARG A 119 -15.04 -14.07 8.35
N VAL A 120 -13.79 -13.63 8.29
CA VAL A 120 -13.45 -12.23 8.09
C VAL A 120 -13.08 -12.12 6.61
N GLY A 121 -14.01 -11.63 5.81
CA GLY A 121 -13.89 -11.67 4.36
C GLY A 121 -13.81 -13.12 3.82
N HIS A 122 -13.14 -13.31 2.73
CA HIS A 122 -12.81 -14.62 2.16
C HIS A 122 -11.35 -14.97 2.46
N ALA A 123 -10.94 -14.84 3.73
CA ALA A 123 -9.61 -15.19 4.16
C ALA A 123 -9.20 -16.56 3.56
N ASN A 124 -8.29 -16.53 2.64
CA ASN A 124 -7.94 -17.67 1.80
C ASN A 124 -6.46 -18.01 1.95
N GLU A 125 -5.99 -18.12 3.21
CA GLU A 125 -4.63 -18.59 3.44
C GLU A 125 -4.37 -19.92 2.68
N LEU A 126 -5.37 -20.82 2.68
CA LEU A 126 -5.30 -22.08 1.94
C LEU A 126 -5.16 -21.86 0.43
N LEU A 127 -5.81 -20.85 -0.12
CA LEU A 127 -5.68 -20.48 -1.52
C LEU A 127 -4.23 -20.12 -1.85
N LEU A 128 -3.59 -19.31 -1.03
CA LEU A 128 -2.21 -18.86 -1.26
C LEU A 128 -1.17 -19.93 -0.94
N GLN A 129 -1.49 -20.89 -0.09
CA GLN A 129 -0.63 -22.07 0.18
C GLN A 129 -0.77 -23.16 -0.88
N SER A 130 -1.88 -23.21 -1.62
CA SER A 130 -2.14 -24.18 -2.69
C SER A 130 -1.64 -23.65 -4.04
N ALA A 131 -0.84 -24.45 -4.74
CA ALA A 131 -0.38 -24.10 -6.09
C ALA A 131 -1.56 -23.85 -7.04
N ALA A 132 -2.59 -24.70 -7.02
CA ALA A 132 -3.78 -24.53 -7.85
C ALA A 132 -4.57 -23.26 -7.48
N GLY A 133 -4.63 -22.91 -6.19
CA GLY A 133 -5.27 -21.68 -5.72
C GLY A 133 -4.51 -20.42 -6.15
N ARG A 134 -3.18 -20.42 -6.03
CA ARG A 134 -2.34 -19.32 -6.53
C ARG A 134 -2.48 -19.14 -8.04
N GLU A 135 -2.41 -20.25 -8.79
CA GLU A 135 -2.59 -20.24 -10.24
C GLU A 135 -3.96 -19.66 -10.62
N ALA A 136 -5.05 -20.10 -9.98
CA ALA A 136 -6.38 -19.60 -10.26
C ALA A 136 -6.51 -18.10 -9.96
N PHE A 137 -5.96 -17.60 -8.85
CA PHE A 137 -5.98 -16.19 -8.52
C PHE A 137 -5.17 -15.37 -9.53
N ARG A 138 -3.96 -15.86 -9.88
CA ARG A 138 -3.12 -15.23 -10.90
C ARG A 138 -3.81 -15.18 -12.26
N GLU A 139 -4.25 -16.33 -12.79
CA GLU A 139 -4.79 -16.44 -14.16
C GLU A 139 -6.15 -15.76 -14.33
N HIS A 140 -7.02 -15.89 -13.33
CA HIS A 140 -8.39 -15.44 -13.49
C HIS A 140 -8.64 -14.02 -12.97
N ILE A 141 -7.78 -13.52 -12.06
CA ILE A 141 -7.98 -12.21 -11.44
C ILE A 141 -6.83 -11.26 -11.75
N LEU A 142 -5.58 -11.62 -11.39
CA LEU A 142 -4.46 -10.69 -11.45
C LEU A 142 -4.01 -10.39 -12.88
N ILE A 143 -3.82 -11.38 -13.73
CA ILE A 143 -3.40 -11.17 -15.12
C ILE A 143 -4.41 -10.32 -15.90
N PRO A 144 -5.73 -10.59 -15.86
CA PRO A 144 -6.72 -9.69 -16.46
C PRO A 144 -6.61 -8.25 -15.93
N LEU A 145 -6.41 -8.07 -14.62
CA LEU A 145 -6.26 -6.76 -14.00
C LEU A 145 -5.00 -6.03 -14.50
N PHE A 146 -3.85 -6.70 -14.53
CA PHE A 146 -2.59 -6.11 -14.99
C PHE A 146 -2.62 -5.75 -16.47
N ARG A 147 -3.28 -6.55 -17.32
CA ARG A 147 -3.47 -6.26 -18.74
C ARG A 147 -4.37 -5.06 -18.98
N GLU A 148 -5.49 -4.97 -18.26
CA GLU A 148 -6.45 -3.88 -18.40
C GLU A 148 -5.82 -2.52 -18.07
N PHE A 149 -5.05 -2.47 -16.98
CA PHE A 149 -4.43 -1.23 -16.50
C PHE A 149 -2.93 -1.14 -16.80
N ARG A 150 -2.45 -1.89 -17.78
CA ARG A 150 -1.05 -2.12 -18.12
C ARG A 150 -0.18 -0.85 -18.10
N ALA A 151 -0.66 0.24 -18.69
CA ALA A 151 0.10 1.47 -18.85
C ALA A 151 -0.70 2.70 -18.40
N HIS A 152 -1.62 2.51 -17.43
CA HIS A 152 -2.43 3.64 -16.97
C HIS A 152 -1.58 4.69 -16.28
N SER A 153 -1.59 5.92 -16.80
CA SER A 153 -0.68 6.98 -16.39
C SER A 153 -0.77 7.38 -14.91
N ALA A 154 -1.90 7.15 -14.25
CA ALA A 154 -2.07 7.41 -12.82
C ALA A 154 -1.67 6.21 -11.94
N LEU A 155 -1.40 5.04 -12.48
CA LEU A 155 -0.94 3.91 -11.70
C LEU A 155 0.57 3.98 -11.50
N PHE A 156 1.00 4.17 -10.24
CA PHE A 156 2.41 4.29 -9.86
C PHE A 156 3.06 2.92 -9.64
N ALA A 157 2.38 2.04 -8.92
CA ALA A 157 2.87 0.71 -8.61
C ALA A 157 1.74 -0.25 -8.21
N TRP A 158 1.96 -1.53 -8.45
CA TRP A 158 1.23 -2.61 -7.78
C TRP A 158 1.99 -3.01 -6.52
N GLU A 159 1.32 -3.03 -5.39
CA GLU A 159 1.86 -3.56 -4.15
C GLU A 159 1.28 -4.96 -3.93
N ILE A 160 2.15 -5.98 -3.85
CA ILE A 160 1.74 -7.39 -3.76
C ILE A 160 0.88 -7.65 -2.52
N ALA A 161 1.33 -7.14 -1.37
CA ALA A 161 0.63 -7.30 -0.10
C ALA A 161 1.03 -6.22 0.90
N ASN A 162 0.07 -5.85 1.76
CA ASN A 162 0.31 -5.07 2.95
C ASN A 162 0.72 -5.98 4.10
N GLU A 163 1.89 -5.72 4.71
CA GLU A 163 2.36 -6.28 5.97
C GLU A 163 2.24 -7.81 6.11
N PRO A 164 2.61 -8.62 5.10
CA PRO A 164 2.40 -10.07 5.14
C PRO A 164 3.08 -10.76 6.33
N GLU A 165 4.08 -10.14 6.93
CA GLU A 165 4.83 -10.67 8.07
C GLU A 165 3.93 -10.95 9.29
N TRP A 166 2.81 -10.22 9.45
CA TRP A 166 1.85 -10.50 10.52
C TRP A 166 1.11 -11.83 10.37
N ALA A 167 1.12 -12.42 9.17
CA ALA A 167 0.57 -13.73 8.88
C ALA A 167 1.63 -14.84 8.77
N ILE A 168 2.91 -14.49 8.73
CA ILE A 168 4.03 -15.41 8.52
C ILE A 168 4.66 -15.77 9.85
N ARG A 169 4.66 -17.06 10.17
CA ARG A 169 5.10 -17.61 11.47
C ARG A 169 6.58 -17.41 11.80
N GLU A 170 7.42 -17.22 10.80
CA GLU A 170 8.84 -16.94 10.97
C GLU A 170 9.11 -15.55 11.53
N PHE A 171 8.24 -14.57 11.25
CA PHE A 171 8.34 -13.20 11.78
C PHE A 171 7.54 -13.02 13.06
N HIS A 172 6.36 -13.66 13.13
CA HIS A 172 5.41 -13.38 14.20
C HIS A 172 4.81 -14.65 14.78
N ARG A 173 5.04 -14.89 16.09
CA ARG A 173 4.57 -16.10 16.80
C ARG A 173 3.14 -15.98 17.30
N GLN A 174 2.26 -15.30 16.58
CA GLN A 174 0.84 -15.26 16.92
C GLN A 174 0.10 -16.50 16.41
N ARG A 175 -1.01 -16.85 17.10
CA ARG A 175 -1.85 -17.99 16.70
C ARG A 175 -2.41 -17.89 15.28
N ALA A 176 -2.65 -16.67 14.80
CA ALA A 176 -3.14 -16.39 13.45
C ALA A 176 -2.06 -16.51 12.36
N ALA A 177 -0.79 -16.40 12.73
CA ALA A 177 0.34 -16.46 11.78
C ALA A 177 0.70 -17.94 11.50
N LYS A 178 0.14 -18.50 10.44
CA LYS A 178 0.37 -19.91 10.05
C LYS A 178 1.08 -20.07 8.73
N MET A 179 1.09 -19.03 7.89
CA MET A 179 1.78 -19.06 6.61
C MET A 179 3.28 -19.25 6.80
N ARG A 180 3.93 -20.01 5.92
CA ARG A 180 5.39 -20.12 5.91
C ARG A 180 5.97 -19.02 5.01
N LEU A 181 7.10 -18.46 5.39
CA LEU A 181 7.82 -17.49 4.58
C LEU A 181 8.10 -18.02 3.16
N ALA A 182 8.54 -19.28 3.05
CA ALA A 182 8.82 -19.90 1.76
C ALA A 182 7.59 -19.95 0.83
N ASP A 183 6.40 -20.26 1.37
CA ASP A 183 5.17 -20.33 0.58
C ASP A 183 4.73 -18.95 0.11
N PHE A 184 4.82 -17.94 1.00
CA PHE A 184 4.49 -16.57 0.62
C PHE A 184 5.49 -15.98 -0.39
N ARG A 185 6.79 -16.27 -0.27
CA ARG A 185 7.78 -15.85 -1.26
C ARG A 185 7.49 -16.42 -2.65
N VAL A 186 7.02 -17.68 -2.75
CA VAL A 186 6.59 -18.25 -4.04
C VAL A 186 5.43 -17.43 -4.62
N PHE A 187 4.39 -17.17 -3.83
CA PHE A 187 3.26 -16.34 -4.27
C PHE A 187 3.71 -14.93 -4.69
N ALA A 188 4.52 -14.27 -3.87
CA ALA A 188 4.98 -12.92 -4.15
C ALA A 188 5.82 -12.85 -5.45
N LYS A 189 6.66 -13.85 -5.68
CA LYS A 189 7.44 -13.96 -6.92
C LYS A 189 6.55 -14.19 -8.13
N GLU A 190 5.58 -15.10 -8.06
CA GLU A 190 4.61 -15.37 -9.13
C GLU A 190 3.81 -14.11 -9.50
N VAL A 191 3.45 -13.27 -8.51
CA VAL A 191 2.77 -11.98 -8.76
C VAL A 191 3.71 -10.97 -9.41
N ALA A 192 4.94 -10.83 -8.94
CA ALA A 192 5.91 -9.92 -9.52
C ALA A 192 6.22 -10.28 -10.99
N GLU A 193 6.41 -11.57 -11.28
CA GLU A 193 6.60 -12.08 -12.64
C GLU A 193 5.39 -11.75 -13.53
N ALA A 194 4.17 -11.93 -13.02
CA ALA A 194 2.95 -11.60 -13.77
C ALA A 194 2.81 -10.08 -14.02
N VAL A 195 3.19 -9.22 -13.07
CA VAL A 195 3.23 -7.77 -13.30
C VAL A 195 4.20 -7.43 -14.41
N HIS A 196 5.41 -7.98 -14.39
CA HIS A 196 6.44 -7.71 -15.41
C HIS A 196 6.07 -8.25 -16.79
N GLU A 197 5.37 -9.38 -16.87
CA GLU A 197 4.95 -9.98 -18.14
C GLU A 197 3.76 -9.25 -18.77
N PHE A 198 2.77 -8.87 -17.96
CA PHE A 198 1.48 -8.36 -18.44
C PHE A 198 1.24 -6.88 -18.18
N GLY A 199 2.07 -6.23 -17.34
CA GLY A 199 2.02 -4.81 -17.02
C GLY A 199 3.25 -4.05 -17.50
N GLU A 200 3.23 -2.72 -17.30
CA GLU A 200 4.37 -1.81 -17.54
C GLU A 200 4.62 -0.94 -16.28
N VAL A 201 4.01 -1.31 -15.17
CA VAL A 201 4.00 -0.54 -13.93
C VAL A 201 4.90 -1.25 -12.91
N PRO A 202 5.69 -0.54 -12.11
CA PRO A 202 6.52 -1.15 -11.07
C PRO A 202 5.74 -1.99 -10.06
N VAL A 203 6.43 -2.97 -9.46
CA VAL A 203 5.88 -3.82 -8.41
C VAL A 203 6.70 -3.68 -7.12
N THR A 204 5.99 -3.65 -5.98
CA THR A 204 6.57 -3.58 -4.64
C THR A 204 5.81 -4.48 -3.65
N LEU A 205 6.26 -4.48 -2.38
CA LEU A 205 5.61 -5.21 -1.29
C LEU A 205 5.78 -4.39 0.00
N GLY A 206 4.66 -4.12 0.70
CA GLY A 206 4.63 -3.35 1.94
C GLY A 206 5.08 -4.15 3.14
N SER A 207 6.37 -4.11 3.49
CA SER A 207 6.91 -4.75 4.69
C SER A 207 6.48 -4.02 5.96
N ALA A 208 6.03 -4.74 6.98
CA ALA A 208 5.54 -4.17 8.23
C ALA A 208 6.62 -3.43 9.04
N ARG A 209 7.91 -3.66 8.76
CA ARG A 209 9.04 -3.02 9.42
C ARG A 209 10.24 -2.87 8.49
N LEU A 210 11.06 -1.87 8.77
CA LEU A 210 12.33 -1.69 8.06
C LEU A 210 13.24 -2.91 8.15
N GLU A 211 13.37 -3.51 9.32
CA GLU A 211 14.24 -4.66 9.57
C GLU A 211 13.85 -5.92 8.78
N TRP A 212 12.59 -6.00 8.32
CA TRP A 212 12.07 -7.16 7.58
C TRP A 212 12.13 -6.98 6.07
N ALA A 213 12.34 -5.78 5.56
CA ALA A 213 12.43 -5.52 4.13
C ALA A 213 13.46 -6.42 3.38
N PRO A 214 14.65 -6.74 3.95
CA PRO A 214 15.59 -7.65 3.29
C PRO A 214 15.08 -9.07 3.06
N ALA A 215 14.03 -9.53 3.77
CA ALA A 215 13.43 -10.84 3.52
C ALA A 215 12.80 -10.98 2.13
N TRP A 216 12.54 -9.85 1.47
CA TRP A 216 11.92 -9.76 0.15
C TRP A 216 12.92 -9.59 -0.99
N HIS A 217 14.22 -9.82 -0.75
CA HIS A 217 15.23 -9.91 -1.81
C HIS A 217 14.87 -10.99 -2.84
N GLU A 218 15.24 -10.76 -4.10
CA GLU A 218 15.16 -11.76 -5.19
C GLU A 218 13.75 -12.26 -5.53
N ILE A 219 12.69 -11.59 -5.10
CA ILE A 219 11.32 -11.91 -5.51
C ILE A 219 10.82 -11.07 -6.69
N GLY A 220 11.69 -10.22 -7.27
CA GLY A 220 11.35 -9.44 -8.46
C GLY A 220 10.78 -8.05 -8.18
N LEU A 221 10.92 -7.50 -6.97
CA LEU A 221 10.46 -6.12 -6.70
C LEU A 221 11.26 -5.09 -7.50
N ASP A 222 10.63 -3.99 -7.91
CA ASP A 222 11.28 -2.86 -8.56
C ASP A 222 11.81 -1.83 -7.55
N PHE A 223 11.18 -1.75 -6.40
CA PHE A 223 11.65 -0.98 -5.25
C PHE A 223 11.17 -1.63 -3.96
N TYR A 224 11.89 -1.40 -2.85
CA TYR A 224 11.46 -1.83 -1.54
C TYR A 224 10.46 -0.86 -0.95
N GLN A 225 9.49 -1.41 -0.22
CA GLN A 225 8.57 -0.63 0.59
C GLN A 225 8.58 -1.19 2.01
N ALA A 226 8.62 -0.29 3.00
CA ALA A 226 8.51 -0.68 4.39
C ALA A 226 7.67 0.35 5.16
N HIS A 227 7.14 -0.07 6.30
CA HIS A 227 6.41 0.79 7.22
C HIS A 227 7.30 1.16 8.40
N TYR A 228 7.12 2.36 8.93
CA TYR A 228 7.93 2.84 10.03
C TYR A 228 7.06 3.56 11.08
N TYR A 229 6.90 2.93 12.23
CA TYR A 229 6.14 3.43 13.38
C TYR A 229 7.04 3.52 14.61
N PRO A 230 7.73 4.66 14.86
CA PRO A 230 8.76 4.77 15.88
C PRO A 230 8.33 4.30 17.27
N ALA A 231 7.14 4.72 17.75
CA ALA A 231 6.66 4.33 19.08
C ALA A 231 6.40 2.82 19.19
N THR A 232 5.89 2.17 18.13
CA THR A 232 5.67 0.73 18.08
C THR A 232 6.98 -0.04 18.13
N GLU A 233 8.01 0.51 17.51
CA GLU A 233 9.35 -0.07 17.47
C GLU A 233 10.21 0.35 18.70
N ARG A 234 9.67 1.17 19.60
CA ARG A 234 10.37 1.74 20.76
C ARG A 234 11.58 2.56 20.37
N GLU A 235 11.47 3.26 19.26
CA GLU A 235 12.52 4.07 18.64
C GLU A 235 12.10 5.55 18.59
N SER A 236 13.04 6.40 18.22
CA SER A 236 12.76 7.80 17.88
C SER A 236 12.88 8.01 16.37
N VAL A 237 12.22 9.03 15.86
CA VAL A 237 12.36 9.42 14.43
C VAL A 237 13.81 9.66 14.02
N ALA A 238 14.60 10.22 14.92
CA ALA A 238 16.02 10.49 14.65
C ALA A 238 16.86 9.20 14.44
N SER A 239 16.33 8.02 14.81
CA SER A 239 17.04 6.75 14.66
C SER A 239 16.90 6.12 13.28
N ILE A 240 16.02 6.62 12.40
CA ILE A 240 15.75 6.00 11.09
C ILE A 240 17.02 5.82 10.26
N GLY A 241 17.88 6.82 10.18
CA GLY A 241 19.13 6.74 9.44
C GLY A 241 20.06 5.64 9.99
N LYS A 242 20.11 5.47 11.32
CA LYS A 242 20.87 4.40 11.96
C LYS A 242 20.29 3.02 11.65
N GLN A 243 18.96 2.91 11.68
CA GLN A 243 18.29 1.65 11.36
C GLN A 243 18.55 1.25 9.90
N LEU A 244 18.43 2.20 8.96
CA LEU A 244 18.72 1.93 7.54
C LEU A 244 20.18 1.53 7.33
N ALA A 245 21.13 2.18 8.02
CA ALA A 245 22.55 1.83 7.94
C ALA A 245 22.86 0.43 8.54
N ALA A 246 22.01 -0.08 9.42
CA ALA A 246 22.17 -1.41 10.02
C ALA A 246 21.56 -2.53 9.16
N LEU A 247 20.75 -2.20 8.16
CA LEU A 247 20.19 -3.20 7.24
C LEU A 247 21.27 -3.72 6.28
N PRO A 248 21.15 -4.98 5.80
CA PRO A 248 21.85 -5.39 4.59
C PRO A 248 21.58 -4.37 3.47
N ALA A 249 22.58 -4.09 2.65
CA ALA A 249 22.43 -3.15 1.54
C ALA A 249 21.24 -3.58 0.65
N LEU A 250 20.27 -2.70 0.53
CA LEU A 250 19.17 -2.89 -0.42
C LEU A 250 19.70 -2.53 -1.82
N ASP A 251 19.47 -3.41 -2.79
CA ASP A 251 19.92 -3.26 -4.17
C ASP A 251 19.01 -2.34 -5.01
N LYS A 252 17.94 -1.82 -4.41
CA LYS A 252 16.92 -0.97 -5.04
C LYS A 252 16.47 0.14 -4.11
N PRO A 253 15.83 1.20 -4.65
CA PRO A 253 15.29 2.29 -3.84
C PRO A 253 14.33 1.81 -2.73
N LEU A 254 14.25 2.56 -1.65
CA LEU A 254 13.30 2.33 -0.56
C LEU A 254 12.28 3.48 -0.51
N TRP A 255 11.01 3.13 -0.43
CA TRP A 255 9.90 4.02 -0.14
C TRP A 255 9.22 3.61 1.16
N LEU A 256 8.84 4.56 2.03
CA LEU A 256 8.04 4.24 3.21
C LEU A 256 6.56 4.24 2.83
N GLY A 257 5.95 3.06 2.76
CA GLY A 257 4.52 2.89 2.47
C GLY A 257 3.62 3.41 3.57
N GLU A 258 4.11 3.41 4.82
CA GLU A 258 3.41 3.99 5.97
C GLU A 258 4.37 4.71 6.90
N LEU A 259 4.01 5.95 7.22
CA LEU A 259 4.61 6.80 8.25
C LEU A 259 3.47 7.44 9.04
N PRO A 260 3.40 7.36 10.38
CA PRO A 260 2.25 7.87 11.13
C PRO A 260 2.14 9.39 11.02
N ALA A 261 0.93 9.93 10.86
CA ALA A 261 0.69 11.36 10.94
C ALA A 261 0.92 11.90 12.36
N ARG A 262 0.69 11.06 13.36
CA ARG A 262 0.97 11.32 14.79
C ARG A 262 1.49 10.04 15.42
N ASP A 263 2.43 10.17 16.33
CA ASP A 263 3.06 9.05 17.03
C ASP A 263 3.29 9.41 18.50
N ALA A 264 3.27 8.41 19.38
CA ALA A 264 3.52 8.57 20.80
C ALA A 264 5.02 8.65 21.17
N SER A 265 5.90 8.54 20.17
CA SER A 265 7.34 8.69 20.37
C SER A 265 7.67 10.10 20.87
N PRO A 266 8.58 10.26 21.84
CA PRO A 266 9.00 11.58 22.28
C PRO A 266 9.53 12.42 21.12
N ASP A 267 9.18 13.71 21.13
CA ASP A 267 9.61 14.69 20.12
C ASP A 267 9.17 14.40 18.67
N TYR A 268 8.18 13.50 18.48
CA TYR A 268 7.62 13.26 17.16
C TYR A 268 6.89 14.50 16.64
N SER A 269 7.23 14.91 15.42
CA SER A 269 6.36 15.69 14.55
C SER A 269 6.47 15.13 13.13
N LEU A 270 5.41 15.27 12.35
CA LEU A 270 5.37 14.74 10.99
C LEU A 270 6.47 15.34 10.11
N GLU A 271 6.70 16.66 10.26
CA GLU A 271 7.74 17.37 9.51
C GLU A 271 9.14 16.82 9.82
N LYS A 272 9.45 16.62 11.12
CA LYS A 272 10.73 16.02 11.53
C LYS A 272 10.87 14.59 10.99
N ALA A 273 9.77 13.83 10.95
CA ALA A 273 9.77 12.47 10.44
C ALA A 273 10.05 12.43 8.93
N LEU A 274 9.38 13.29 8.17
CA LEU A 274 9.60 13.41 6.72
C LEU A 274 11.01 13.88 6.39
N ASP A 275 11.54 14.85 7.17
CA ASP A 275 12.92 15.31 7.01
C ASP A 275 13.94 14.21 7.31
N ALA A 276 13.76 13.50 8.42
CA ALA A 276 14.64 12.40 8.81
C ALA A 276 14.64 11.28 7.75
N CYS A 277 13.48 10.95 7.17
CA CYS A 277 13.38 9.97 6.09
C CYS A 277 14.17 10.41 4.85
N ARG A 278 13.97 11.66 4.42
CA ARG A 278 14.69 12.21 3.27
C ARG A 278 16.19 12.26 3.50
N ASP A 279 16.61 12.77 4.67
CA ASP A 279 18.03 12.93 5.01
C ASP A 279 18.73 11.56 5.16
N ALA A 280 17.97 10.50 5.46
CA ALA A 280 18.43 9.13 5.47
C ALA A 280 18.47 8.47 4.08
N GLY A 281 18.10 9.18 3.01
CA GLY A 281 18.14 8.67 1.65
C GLY A 281 16.91 7.82 1.25
N VAL A 282 15.82 7.89 2.00
CA VAL A 282 14.53 7.30 1.60
C VAL A 282 13.94 8.10 0.45
N HIS A 283 13.42 7.42 -0.58
CA HIS A 283 12.94 8.06 -1.81
C HIS A 283 11.56 8.69 -1.69
N GLY A 284 10.86 8.46 -0.58
CA GLY A 284 9.55 9.04 -0.32
C GLY A 284 8.85 8.37 0.84
N ALA A 285 7.73 8.95 1.28
CA ALA A 285 6.90 8.40 2.34
C ALA A 285 5.41 8.69 2.09
N ALA A 286 4.56 7.71 2.38
CA ALA A 286 3.11 7.86 2.43
C ALA A 286 2.65 7.95 3.89
N VAL A 287 2.04 9.08 4.23
CA VAL A 287 1.59 9.35 5.61
C VAL A 287 0.31 8.57 5.91
N TRP A 288 0.25 7.89 7.04
CA TRP A 288 -0.92 7.19 7.54
C TRP A 288 -1.71 8.13 8.46
N ARG A 289 -2.99 8.48 8.21
CA ARG A 289 -3.76 8.23 7.00
C ARG A 289 -4.68 9.40 6.67
N TRP A 290 -5.12 9.49 5.42
CA TRP A 290 -6.16 10.42 4.98
C TRP A 290 -7.53 9.88 5.42
N THR A 291 -8.19 10.58 6.34
CA THR A 291 -9.52 10.23 6.85
C THR A 291 -10.11 11.45 7.57
N LYS A 292 -11.43 11.57 7.59
CA LYS A 292 -12.08 12.64 8.34
C LYS A 292 -12.12 12.31 9.84
N PRO A 293 -12.00 13.33 10.71
CA PRO A 293 -12.02 13.12 12.16
C PRO A 293 -13.22 12.31 12.68
N GLU A 294 -14.40 12.52 12.11
CA GLU A 294 -15.63 11.83 12.46
C GLU A 294 -15.65 10.34 12.11
N GLU A 295 -14.74 9.88 11.27
CA GLU A 295 -14.62 8.49 10.84
C GLU A 295 -13.67 7.67 11.72
N THR A 296 -13.07 8.29 12.74
CA THR A 296 -12.09 7.65 13.64
C THR A 296 -12.72 6.99 14.86
N ALA A 297 -13.94 6.46 14.77
CA ALA A 297 -14.70 5.89 15.87
C ALA A 297 -14.06 4.68 16.61
N SER A 298 -12.87 4.26 16.26
CA SER A 298 -12.18 3.10 16.84
C SER A 298 -10.96 3.42 17.72
N GLY A 299 -10.87 4.60 18.33
CA GLY A 299 -9.98 4.86 19.48
C GLY A 299 -8.46 4.59 19.31
N VAL A 300 -7.99 4.15 18.19
CA VAL A 300 -6.57 3.99 17.91
C VAL A 300 -6.09 5.28 17.27
N ALA A 301 -5.49 6.14 18.05
CA ALA A 301 -5.01 7.46 17.68
C ALA A 301 -3.72 7.43 16.84
N ILE A 302 -3.67 6.61 15.79
CA ILE A 302 -2.73 6.81 14.69
C ILE A 302 -3.41 7.85 13.79
N GLY A 303 -3.10 9.12 14.03
CA GLY A 303 -3.95 10.26 13.74
C GLY A 303 -4.31 10.50 12.29
N CYS A 304 -5.42 11.22 12.07
CA CYS A 304 -5.75 11.84 10.80
C CYS A 304 -4.66 12.82 10.38
N ILE A 305 -4.36 12.83 9.08
CA ILE A 305 -3.47 13.84 8.49
C ILE A 305 -4.13 15.22 8.61
N GLU A 306 -3.36 16.20 9.02
CA GLU A 306 -3.75 17.60 8.92
C GLU A 306 -3.20 18.14 7.58
N PRO A 307 -4.06 18.45 6.57
CA PRO A 307 -3.61 18.88 5.24
C PRO A 307 -2.69 20.10 5.28
N ALA A 308 -2.92 21.01 6.24
CA ALA A 308 -2.08 22.19 6.41
C ALA A 308 -0.63 21.86 6.76
N THR A 309 -0.40 20.83 7.58
CA THR A 309 0.95 20.38 7.96
C THR A 309 1.71 19.85 6.74
N LEU A 310 1.07 19.00 5.93
CA LEU A 310 1.70 18.51 4.70
C LEU A 310 1.99 19.63 3.72
N ARG A 311 1.05 20.57 3.55
CA ARG A 311 1.22 21.72 2.66
C ARG A 311 2.40 22.58 3.08
N ALA A 312 2.49 22.94 4.36
CA ALA A 312 3.58 23.75 4.87
C ALA A 312 4.94 23.08 4.62
N TRP A 313 5.06 21.79 4.91
CA TRP A 313 6.28 21.02 4.66
C TRP A 313 6.64 20.99 3.16
N ALA A 314 5.67 20.71 2.28
CA ALA A 314 5.88 20.64 0.83
C ALA A 314 6.29 21.99 0.22
N GLU A 315 5.70 23.11 0.69
CA GLU A 315 6.03 24.47 0.25
C GLU A 315 7.44 24.87 0.69
N GLU A 316 7.81 24.60 1.94
CA GLU A 316 9.15 24.87 2.44
C GLU A 316 10.20 24.12 1.62
N ARG A 317 9.93 22.87 1.24
CA ARG A 317 10.86 22.07 0.43
C ARG A 317 11.02 22.61 -0.98
N ARG A 318 9.94 22.91 -1.68
CA ARG A 318 10.00 23.55 -3.00
C ARG A 318 10.81 24.85 -2.96
N SER A 319 10.66 25.63 -1.91
CA SER A 319 11.40 26.88 -1.74
C SER A 319 12.89 26.66 -1.52
N ARG A 320 13.28 25.62 -0.76
CA ARG A 320 14.69 25.25 -0.55
C ARG A 320 15.35 24.71 -1.83
N GLU A 321 14.66 23.85 -2.57
CA GLU A 321 15.14 23.28 -3.83
C GLU A 321 15.29 24.34 -4.93
N ALA A 322 14.39 25.34 -4.98
CA ALA A 322 14.49 26.46 -5.92
C ALA A 322 15.64 27.43 -5.63
N ASN A 323 16.20 27.42 -4.40
CA ASN A 323 17.29 28.30 -3.96
C ASN A 323 18.65 27.56 -3.87
N ALA A 324 18.71 26.26 -4.15
CA ALA A 324 19.92 25.44 -4.16
C ALA A 324 20.46 25.27 -5.58
#